data_95050fb318d35ec2385946bcda64db70
#
_entry.id   95050fb318d35ec2385946bcda64db70
#
_cell.length_a   1.000
_cell.length_b   1.000
_cell.length_c   1.000
_cell.angle_alpha   90.00
_cell.angle_beta   90.00
_cell.angle_gamma   90.00
#
_symmetry.space_group_name_H-M   'P 1'
#
loop_
_entity.id
_entity.type
_entity.pdbx_description
1 polymer ?
#
loop_
_entity_poly.entity_id
_entity_poly.type
_entity_poly.pdbx_seq_one_letter_code
_entity_poly.pdbx_strand_id
1 'polypeptide(L)'
;MKISVISFTKTGQKMAERILKSMCGGDETIILYSKCSRKKTVQTAENSGDVTTQTFGVIPNQDTNVPTDNTGNTIAVQESVSVWAGEQMAAHHALVFVGACGIAVRAIAPWITDKLHDSPVLVMDEQGQYVIPLLSGHVGGANELAVRLAGELGAVPVITTATDLHGSFAVDLFAKRNDLWIHNREGIARVSSKILAGEKITMSVQTGHLAVDETIPSEIRLCAYPPVEKVDVLIADNTEEIFRKEAAELLLKPKKYILGAGCKKGTDSVKLEAFLRKILEEQDIAIEQVAALASIDVKKEERCLLEFSEKYRIPFQTYPAQKLQTVLKQLIYLLYCLHLLHLQKHR
;
A
#
# COMPACT_ATOMS: atom_id res chain seq x y z
N MET A 1 -2.01 1.33 8.64
CA MET A 1 -2.57 1.56 7.27
C MET A 1 -3.55 2.73 7.33
N LYS A 2 -3.59 3.61 6.29
CA LYS A 2 -4.62 4.66 6.20
C LYS A 2 -5.81 4.16 5.39
N ILE A 3 -7.02 4.41 5.88
CA ILE A 3 -8.27 3.98 5.25
C ILE A 3 -9.14 5.21 4.98
N SER A 4 -9.45 5.48 3.73
CA SER A 4 -10.32 6.57 3.30
C SER A 4 -11.72 6.03 3.01
N VAL A 5 -12.71 6.41 3.81
CA VAL A 5 -14.10 5.97 3.71
C VAL A 5 -14.95 7.07 3.11
N ILE A 6 -15.61 6.82 1.97
CA ILE A 6 -16.47 7.79 1.31
C ILE A 6 -17.94 7.34 1.31
N SER A 7 -18.84 8.27 1.60
CA SER A 7 -20.28 8.06 1.58
C SER A 7 -21.00 9.07 0.70
N PHE A 8 -22.20 8.70 0.18
CA PHE A 8 -22.96 9.47 -0.79
C PHE A 8 -24.35 9.90 -0.30
N THR A 9 -24.79 9.31 0.81
CA THR A 9 -26.11 9.57 1.41
C THR A 9 -25.97 9.75 2.91
N LYS A 10 -27.01 10.25 3.56
CA LYS A 10 -27.05 10.35 5.04
C LYS A 10 -26.99 8.99 5.72
N THR A 11 -27.60 7.96 5.12
CA THR A 11 -27.55 6.58 5.63
C THR A 11 -26.12 6.05 5.52
N GLY A 12 -25.50 6.20 4.35
CA GLY A 12 -24.11 5.83 4.13
C GLY A 12 -23.13 6.57 5.05
N GLN A 13 -23.40 7.84 5.39
CA GLN A 13 -22.58 8.58 6.35
C GLN A 13 -22.64 7.96 7.75
N LYS A 14 -23.84 7.57 8.22
CA LYS A 14 -23.97 6.85 9.50
C LYS A 14 -23.22 5.52 9.48
N MET A 15 -23.23 4.83 8.34
CA MET A 15 -22.46 3.60 8.18
C MET A 15 -20.95 3.85 8.22
N ALA A 16 -20.45 4.90 7.56
CA ALA A 16 -19.05 5.31 7.63
C ALA A 16 -18.60 5.63 9.07
N GLU A 17 -19.46 6.30 9.85
CA GLU A 17 -19.23 6.55 11.29
C GLU A 17 -19.20 5.24 12.11
N ARG A 18 -20.00 4.22 11.75
CA ARG A 18 -19.92 2.90 12.38
C ARG A 18 -18.60 2.21 12.07
N ILE A 19 -18.12 2.27 10.82
CA ILE A 19 -16.81 1.75 10.43
C ILE A 19 -15.71 2.39 11.28
N LEU A 20 -15.71 3.72 11.41
CA LEU A 20 -14.74 4.42 12.26
C LEU A 20 -14.77 3.90 13.70
N LYS A 21 -15.94 3.77 14.30
CA LYS A 21 -16.09 3.34 15.70
C LYS A 21 -15.67 1.89 15.92
N SER A 22 -15.98 1.00 14.98
CA SER A 22 -15.67 -0.43 15.11
C SER A 22 -14.16 -0.73 15.00
N MET A 23 -13.44 0.10 14.26
CA MET A 23 -12.00 -0.06 14.07
C MET A 23 -11.14 0.85 14.97
N CYS A 24 -11.76 1.62 15.87
CA CYS A 24 -11.02 2.42 16.86
C CYS A 24 -10.25 1.51 17.81
N GLY A 25 -8.92 1.69 17.87
CA GLY A 25 -8.01 0.93 18.75
C GLY A 25 -6.99 0.06 18.00
N GLY A 26 -7.07 -0.01 16.66
CA GLY A 26 -6.04 -0.59 15.82
C GLY A 26 -4.98 0.43 15.39
N ASP A 27 -3.96 -0.05 14.66
CA ASP A 27 -2.87 0.78 14.10
C ASP A 27 -3.31 1.55 12.83
N GLU A 28 -4.62 1.57 12.53
CA GLU A 28 -5.14 2.22 11.34
C GLU A 28 -5.61 3.66 11.63
N THR A 29 -5.37 4.53 10.66
CA THR A 29 -5.95 5.87 10.61
C THR A 29 -7.12 5.87 9.64
N ILE A 30 -8.33 6.19 10.10
CA ILE A 30 -9.53 6.24 9.28
C ILE A 30 -9.94 7.68 9.04
N ILE A 31 -10.15 8.04 7.78
CA ILE A 31 -10.57 9.37 7.36
C ILE A 31 -11.92 9.25 6.68
N LEU A 32 -12.92 10.01 7.18
CA LEU A 32 -14.27 10.00 6.64
C LEU A 32 -14.46 11.10 5.60
N TYR A 33 -15.03 10.74 4.45
CA TYR A 33 -15.38 11.64 3.36
C TYR A 33 -16.87 11.55 3.02
N SER A 34 -17.45 12.65 2.54
CA SER A 34 -18.84 12.69 2.11
C SER A 34 -19.02 13.48 0.81
N LYS A 35 -19.72 12.86 -0.13
CA LYS A 35 -20.19 13.47 -1.39
C LYS A 35 -21.72 13.58 -1.41
N CYS A 36 -22.35 13.85 -0.26
CA CYS A 36 -23.79 14.02 -0.18
C CYS A 36 -24.22 15.29 -0.94
N SER A 37 -25.11 15.16 -1.92
CA SER A 37 -25.73 16.29 -2.59
C SER A 37 -26.56 17.07 -1.59
N ARG A 38 -26.16 18.30 -1.24
CA ARG A 38 -27.06 19.22 -0.55
C ARG A 38 -28.20 19.54 -1.51
N LYS A 39 -29.42 19.13 -1.22
CA LYS A 39 -30.60 19.75 -1.86
C LYS A 39 -30.50 21.24 -1.54
N LYS A 40 -30.20 22.09 -2.56
CA LYS A 40 -30.50 23.51 -2.47
C LYS A 40 -31.99 23.59 -2.26
N THR A 41 -32.41 23.92 -1.05
CA THR A 41 -33.79 24.40 -0.80
C THR A 41 -33.84 25.74 -1.52
N VAL A 42 -34.38 25.76 -2.72
CA VAL A 42 -34.78 27.00 -3.38
C VAL A 42 -35.97 27.49 -2.56
N GLN A 43 -35.73 28.40 -1.63
CA GLN A 43 -36.75 29.24 -1.11
C GLN A 43 -37.11 30.21 -2.26
N THR A 44 -38.20 29.96 -2.94
CA THR A 44 -38.86 30.95 -3.77
C THR A 44 -39.38 32.01 -2.82
N ALA A 45 -38.61 33.06 -2.60
CA ALA A 45 -39.09 34.31 -2.09
C ALA A 45 -39.64 35.06 -3.29
N GLU A 46 -40.97 35.14 -3.40
CA GLU A 46 -41.62 36.14 -4.25
C GLU A 46 -41.36 37.53 -3.68
N ASN A 47 -41.06 38.44 -4.60
CA ASN A 47 -41.11 39.92 -4.51
C ASN A 47 -39.91 40.69 -3.93
N SER A 48 -39.28 41.35 -4.79
CA SER A 48 -39.04 42.80 -5.01
C SER A 48 -37.59 43.08 -5.41
N GLY A 49 -37.49 43.85 -6.48
CA GLY A 49 -36.29 44.15 -7.23
C GLY A 49 -35.12 44.70 -6.44
N ASP A 50 -33.97 44.27 -6.81
CA ASP A 50 -32.83 45.08 -7.20
C ASP A 50 -31.72 44.16 -7.72
N VAL A 51 -31.23 44.52 -8.88
CA VAL A 51 -30.10 43.82 -9.56
C VAL A 51 -28.81 44.40 -9.03
N THR A 52 -28.11 43.64 -8.22
CA THR A 52 -26.65 43.88 -7.99
C THR A 52 -25.91 42.57 -8.15
N THR A 53 -25.22 42.48 -9.28
CA THR A 53 -24.28 41.44 -9.61
C THR A 53 -23.07 41.51 -8.65
N GLN A 54 -22.99 40.65 -7.67
CA GLN A 54 -21.77 40.44 -6.91
C GLN A 54 -21.08 39.18 -7.44
N THR A 55 -20.02 39.42 -8.17
CA THR A 55 -18.99 38.43 -8.51
C THR A 55 -18.28 38.04 -7.21
N PHE A 56 -18.52 36.83 -6.73
CA PHE A 56 -17.71 36.27 -5.66
C PHE A 56 -16.42 35.72 -6.27
N GLY A 57 -15.33 36.43 -5.96
CA GLY A 57 -13.98 36.01 -6.27
C GLY A 57 -13.64 34.68 -5.57
N VAL A 58 -12.98 33.83 -6.34
CA VAL A 58 -12.33 32.61 -5.86
C VAL A 58 -11.18 33.04 -4.94
N ILE A 59 -11.29 32.78 -3.66
CA ILE A 59 -10.17 32.88 -2.73
C ILE A 59 -9.41 31.56 -2.82
N PRO A 60 -8.14 31.56 -3.20
CA PRO A 60 -7.32 30.37 -3.13
C PRO A 60 -6.99 30.11 -1.66
N ASN A 61 -7.60 29.09 -1.06
CA ASN A 61 -7.20 28.63 0.25
C ASN A 61 -5.90 27.85 0.14
N GLN A 62 -4.80 28.52 0.42
CA GLN A 62 -3.55 27.91 0.82
C GLN A 62 -3.67 27.56 2.31
N ASP A 63 -4.13 26.35 2.62
CA ASP A 63 -3.84 25.68 3.87
C ASP A 63 -4.03 24.19 3.64
N THR A 64 -2.94 23.51 3.29
CA THR A 64 -2.83 22.05 3.25
C THR A 64 -2.64 21.53 4.68
N ASN A 65 -3.64 21.67 5.52
CA ASN A 65 -3.76 20.88 6.73
C ASN A 65 -4.53 19.62 6.37
N VAL A 66 -3.81 18.53 6.05
CA VAL A 66 -4.36 17.19 6.05
C VAL A 66 -4.71 16.88 7.50
N PRO A 67 -5.99 16.69 7.86
CA PRO A 67 -6.33 16.33 9.22
C PRO A 67 -5.81 14.91 9.51
N THR A 68 -4.84 14.82 10.37
CA THR A 68 -4.46 13.58 11.01
C THR A 68 -5.41 13.39 12.17
N ASP A 69 -6.56 12.67 12.00
CA ASP A 69 -7.33 12.38 13.22
C ASP A 69 -8.46 11.36 13.02
N ASN A 70 -8.50 10.41 13.95
CA ASN A 70 -9.68 9.62 14.31
C ASN A 70 -10.77 10.49 15.03
N THR A 71 -10.88 11.79 14.73
CA THR A 71 -11.75 12.75 15.43
C THR A 71 -13.22 12.68 15.03
N GLY A 72 -13.56 11.86 14.02
CA GLY A 72 -14.94 11.73 13.55
C GLY A 72 -15.44 12.88 12.66
N ASN A 73 -14.60 13.84 12.32
CA ASN A 73 -14.95 14.91 11.40
C ASN A 73 -15.00 14.39 9.95
N THR A 74 -16.15 14.53 9.30
CA THR A 74 -16.35 14.14 7.91
C THR A 74 -15.95 15.27 6.96
N ILE A 75 -15.05 14.98 6.03
CA ILE A 75 -14.55 15.93 5.02
C ILE A 75 -15.50 15.93 3.82
N ALA A 76 -15.99 17.10 3.42
CA ALA A 76 -16.81 17.23 2.23
C ALA A 76 -15.96 17.21 0.95
N VAL A 77 -16.23 16.26 0.07
CA VAL A 77 -15.56 16.13 -1.23
C VAL A 77 -16.18 17.14 -2.22
N GLN A 78 -15.39 18.08 -2.71
CA GLN A 78 -15.85 19.10 -3.66
C GLN A 78 -15.64 18.65 -5.12
N GLU A 79 -14.50 18.02 -5.40
CA GLU A 79 -14.11 17.46 -6.71
C GLU A 79 -14.97 16.26 -7.10
N SER A 80 -14.75 15.74 -8.33
CA SER A 80 -15.42 14.50 -8.74
C SER A 80 -14.93 13.31 -7.90
N VAL A 81 -15.78 12.29 -7.73
CA VAL A 81 -15.42 11.08 -6.98
C VAL A 81 -14.22 10.38 -7.61
N SER A 82 -14.05 10.49 -8.93
CA SER A 82 -12.90 9.92 -9.62
C SER A 82 -11.60 10.66 -9.29
N VAL A 83 -11.60 11.99 -9.24
CA VAL A 83 -10.41 12.76 -8.83
C VAL A 83 -10.05 12.43 -7.39
N TRP A 84 -11.02 12.45 -6.47
CA TRP A 84 -10.80 12.03 -5.09
C TRP A 84 -10.20 10.62 -4.99
N ALA A 85 -10.76 9.65 -5.73
CA ALA A 85 -10.24 8.27 -5.72
C ALA A 85 -8.80 8.21 -6.20
N GLY A 86 -8.44 8.94 -7.26
CA GLY A 86 -7.07 9.03 -7.76
C GLY A 86 -6.08 9.58 -6.74
N GLU A 87 -6.47 10.64 -6.00
CA GLU A 87 -5.64 11.21 -4.93
C GLU A 87 -5.41 10.22 -3.79
N GLN A 88 -6.48 9.51 -3.37
CA GLN A 88 -6.35 8.50 -2.31
C GLN A 88 -5.51 7.29 -2.77
N MET A 89 -5.69 6.84 -4.02
CA MET A 89 -4.88 5.75 -4.58
C MET A 89 -3.40 6.16 -4.73
N ALA A 90 -3.12 7.38 -5.17
CA ALA A 90 -1.76 7.92 -5.25
C ALA A 90 -1.09 8.03 -3.88
N ALA A 91 -1.86 8.30 -2.82
CA ALA A 91 -1.41 8.29 -1.43
C ALA A 91 -1.37 6.88 -0.81
N HIS A 92 -1.66 5.83 -1.59
CA HIS A 92 -1.70 4.43 -1.15
C HIS A 92 -2.64 4.16 0.04
N HIS A 93 -3.73 4.92 0.16
CA HIS A 93 -4.77 4.62 1.13
C HIS A 93 -5.61 3.42 0.67
N ALA A 94 -6.14 2.65 1.62
CA ALA A 94 -7.24 1.75 1.34
C ALA A 94 -8.53 2.56 1.17
N LEU A 95 -9.32 2.27 0.14
CA LEU A 95 -10.57 2.98 -0.14
C LEU A 95 -11.76 2.10 0.24
N VAL A 96 -12.71 2.67 0.99
CA VAL A 96 -13.98 2.02 1.30
C VAL A 96 -15.11 2.93 0.80
N PHE A 97 -15.86 2.46 -0.19
CA PHE A 97 -17.01 3.14 -0.73
C PHE A 97 -18.27 2.63 -0.03
N VAL A 98 -18.95 3.48 0.71
CA VAL A 98 -20.26 3.15 1.31
C VAL A 98 -21.36 3.54 0.32
N GLY A 99 -21.80 2.55 -0.49
CA GLY A 99 -22.77 2.75 -1.56
C GLY A 99 -22.72 1.69 -2.65
N ALA A 100 -23.14 2.02 -3.87
CA ALA A 100 -23.23 1.06 -4.97
C ALA A 100 -21.85 0.76 -5.59
N CYS A 101 -21.57 -0.52 -5.89
CA CYS A 101 -20.33 -0.97 -6.58
C CYS A 101 -20.05 -0.19 -7.87
N GLY A 102 -21.09 0.13 -8.66
CA GLY A 102 -20.93 0.89 -9.91
C GLY A 102 -20.38 2.30 -9.72
N ILE A 103 -20.56 2.93 -8.56
CA ILE A 103 -19.94 4.23 -8.23
C ILE A 103 -18.43 4.02 -8.04
N ALA A 104 -18.05 3.05 -7.22
CA ALA A 104 -16.66 2.73 -6.95
C ALA A 104 -15.91 2.36 -8.25
N VAL A 105 -16.45 1.44 -9.05
CA VAL A 105 -15.84 1.00 -10.32
C VAL A 105 -15.57 2.19 -11.24
N ARG A 106 -16.55 3.08 -11.45
CA ARG A 106 -16.35 4.26 -12.31
C ARG A 106 -15.35 5.25 -11.74
N ALA A 107 -15.28 5.37 -10.41
CA ALA A 107 -14.34 6.26 -9.75
C ALA A 107 -12.89 5.81 -9.90
N ILE A 108 -12.63 4.50 -9.73
CA ILE A 108 -11.27 3.97 -9.73
C ILE A 108 -10.75 3.60 -11.13
N ALA A 109 -11.64 3.30 -12.09
CA ALA A 109 -11.25 2.78 -13.41
C ALA A 109 -10.12 3.56 -14.11
N PRO A 110 -10.05 4.90 -14.09
CA PRO A 110 -8.96 5.64 -14.71
C PRO A 110 -7.60 5.49 -14.01
N TRP A 111 -7.58 4.98 -12.79
CA TRP A 111 -6.42 4.98 -11.91
C TRP A 111 -5.85 3.58 -11.67
N ILE A 112 -6.53 2.54 -12.17
CA ILE A 112 -6.06 1.15 -12.08
C ILE A 112 -4.84 0.97 -12.97
N THR A 113 -3.74 0.47 -12.40
CA THR A 113 -2.46 0.30 -13.10
C THR A 113 -1.94 -1.13 -13.01
N ASP A 114 -1.75 -1.67 -11.80
CA ASP A 114 -1.07 -2.94 -11.57
C ASP A 114 -1.58 -3.61 -10.29
N LYS A 115 -1.93 -4.89 -10.38
CA LYS A 115 -2.47 -5.68 -9.26
C LYS A 115 -1.57 -5.76 -8.02
N LEU A 116 -0.27 -5.49 -8.15
CA LEU A 116 0.68 -5.51 -7.04
C LEU A 116 0.86 -4.14 -6.39
N HIS A 117 0.52 -3.06 -7.11
CA HIS A 117 0.73 -1.68 -6.67
C HIS A 117 -0.55 -0.91 -6.40
N ASP A 118 -1.67 -1.33 -6.99
CA ASP A 118 -2.94 -0.66 -6.77
C ASP A 118 -3.37 -0.72 -5.30
N SER A 119 -4.03 0.33 -4.86
CA SER A 119 -4.59 0.41 -3.51
C SER A 119 -5.71 -0.60 -3.30
N PRO A 120 -5.89 -1.14 -2.09
CA PRO A 120 -7.06 -1.94 -1.76
C PRO A 120 -8.33 -1.11 -1.88
N VAL A 121 -9.33 -1.62 -2.62
CA VAL A 121 -10.63 -0.97 -2.77
C VAL A 121 -11.75 -1.92 -2.39
N LEU A 122 -12.59 -1.46 -1.49
CA LEU A 122 -13.76 -2.17 -0.99
C LEU A 122 -15.04 -1.36 -1.22
N VAL A 123 -16.14 -2.06 -1.33
CA VAL A 123 -17.48 -1.48 -1.27
C VAL A 123 -18.24 -2.12 -0.13
N MET A 124 -18.98 -1.29 0.60
CA MET A 124 -19.96 -1.71 1.59
C MET A 124 -21.31 -1.10 1.25
N ASP A 125 -22.38 -1.87 1.35
CA ASP A 125 -23.72 -1.31 1.20
C ASP A 125 -24.08 -0.39 2.41
N GLU A 126 -25.06 0.50 2.22
CA GLU A 126 -25.41 1.48 3.25
C GLU A 126 -26.04 0.88 4.51
N GLN A 127 -26.49 -0.37 4.45
CA GLN A 127 -27.03 -1.09 5.60
C GLN A 127 -25.96 -1.87 6.35
N GLY A 128 -24.78 -2.01 5.74
CA GLY A 128 -23.64 -2.74 6.31
C GLY A 128 -23.85 -4.25 6.30
N GLN A 129 -24.54 -4.77 5.29
CA GLN A 129 -24.79 -6.20 5.16
C GLN A 129 -23.65 -6.93 4.46
N TYR A 130 -23.01 -6.27 3.47
CA TYR A 130 -21.99 -6.88 2.63
C TYR A 130 -20.75 -6.01 2.54
N VAL A 131 -19.57 -6.64 2.59
CA VAL A 131 -18.28 -6.02 2.32
C VAL A 131 -17.66 -6.70 1.13
N ILE A 132 -17.47 -5.96 0.04
CA ILE A 132 -17.07 -6.51 -1.27
C ILE A 132 -15.71 -5.94 -1.65
N PRO A 133 -14.63 -6.73 -1.62
CA PRO A 133 -13.34 -6.30 -2.17
C PRO A 133 -13.41 -6.24 -3.69
N LEU A 134 -13.12 -5.07 -4.27
CA LEU A 134 -13.16 -4.84 -5.71
C LEU A 134 -11.78 -4.91 -6.37
N LEU A 135 -10.73 -4.46 -5.66
CA LEU A 135 -9.39 -4.35 -6.20
C LEU A 135 -8.33 -4.70 -5.16
N SER A 136 -7.22 -5.27 -5.62
CA SER A 136 -6.04 -5.61 -4.79
C SER A 136 -6.37 -6.54 -3.61
N GLY A 137 -7.10 -7.62 -3.89
CA GLY A 137 -7.59 -8.59 -2.92
C GLY A 137 -6.48 -9.21 -2.06
N HIS A 138 -5.41 -9.72 -2.71
CA HIS A 138 -4.32 -10.43 -2.05
C HIS A 138 -3.23 -9.50 -1.52
N VAL A 139 -2.29 -9.08 -2.38
CA VAL A 139 -1.11 -8.30 -1.98
C VAL A 139 -1.48 -6.96 -1.37
N GLY A 140 -2.49 -6.28 -1.93
CA GLY A 140 -3.02 -5.04 -1.40
C GLY A 140 -3.76 -5.20 -0.07
N GLY A 141 -4.28 -6.41 0.23
CA GLY A 141 -4.95 -6.73 1.48
C GLY A 141 -6.45 -6.40 1.52
N ALA A 142 -7.11 -6.19 0.36
CA ALA A 142 -8.54 -5.88 0.35
C ALA A 142 -9.40 -7.04 0.88
N ASN A 143 -9.02 -8.29 0.62
CA ASN A 143 -9.75 -9.46 1.14
C ASN A 143 -9.62 -9.56 2.68
N GLU A 144 -8.41 -9.37 3.20
CA GLU A 144 -8.16 -9.36 4.65
C GLU A 144 -8.93 -8.23 5.34
N LEU A 145 -8.90 -7.02 4.76
CA LEU A 145 -9.64 -5.87 5.27
C LEU A 145 -11.16 -6.12 5.21
N ALA A 146 -11.67 -6.76 4.15
CA ALA A 146 -13.08 -7.10 4.02
C ALA A 146 -13.53 -8.09 5.10
N VAL A 147 -12.75 -9.13 5.36
CA VAL A 147 -13.05 -10.12 6.43
C VAL A 147 -13.05 -9.45 7.79
N ARG A 148 -12.08 -8.61 8.08
CA ARG A 148 -11.98 -7.89 9.35
C ARG A 148 -13.14 -6.91 9.55
N LEU A 149 -13.43 -6.05 8.57
CA LEU A 149 -14.57 -5.13 8.62
C LEU A 149 -15.90 -5.88 8.79
N ALA A 150 -16.07 -6.99 8.08
CA ALA A 150 -17.26 -7.81 8.19
C ALA A 150 -17.41 -8.40 9.59
N GLY A 151 -16.34 -8.91 10.18
CA GLY A 151 -16.34 -9.43 11.55
C GLY A 151 -16.71 -8.39 12.59
N GLU A 152 -16.15 -7.18 12.50
CA GLU A 152 -16.42 -6.08 13.43
C GLU A 152 -17.86 -5.53 13.32
N LEU A 153 -18.46 -5.59 12.15
CA LEU A 153 -19.77 -4.98 11.85
C LEU A 153 -20.92 -5.98 11.80
N GLY A 154 -20.63 -7.30 11.86
CA GLY A 154 -21.61 -8.35 11.67
C GLY A 154 -22.09 -8.44 10.21
N ALA A 155 -21.24 -8.06 9.25
CA ALA A 155 -21.52 -8.11 7.82
C ALA A 155 -21.03 -9.43 7.19
N VAL A 156 -21.38 -9.63 5.91
CA VAL A 156 -20.89 -10.77 5.11
C VAL A 156 -19.77 -10.31 4.18
N PRO A 157 -18.54 -10.85 4.28
CA PRO A 157 -17.49 -10.57 3.32
C PRO A 157 -17.76 -11.36 2.03
N VAL A 158 -17.78 -10.67 0.88
CA VAL A 158 -18.03 -11.29 -0.43
C VAL A 158 -16.71 -11.54 -1.14
N ILE A 159 -15.99 -12.56 -0.70
CA ILE A 159 -14.71 -12.93 -1.31
C ILE A 159 -14.97 -13.79 -2.56
N THR A 160 -14.40 -13.39 -3.69
CA THR A 160 -14.61 -14.06 -4.99
C THR A 160 -13.33 -14.64 -5.59
N THR A 161 -12.20 -14.43 -4.95
CA THR A 161 -10.89 -14.87 -5.45
C THR A 161 -10.77 -16.39 -5.30
N ALA A 162 -10.51 -17.09 -6.40
CA ALA A 162 -10.50 -18.56 -6.44
C ALA A 162 -9.51 -19.18 -5.43
N THR A 163 -8.33 -18.60 -5.29
CA THR A 163 -7.31 -19.06 -4.32
C THR A 163 -7.78 -18.96 -2.87
N ASP A 164 -8.50 -17.89 -2.50
CA ASP A 164 -9.06 -17.75 -1.15
C ASP A 164 -10.23 -18.71 -0.90
N LEU A 165 -11.09 -18.91 -1.90
CA LEU A 165 -12.23 -19.82 -1.81
C LEU A 165 -11.79 -21.29 -1.60
N HIS A 166 -10.67 -21.67 -2.20
CA HIS A 166 -10.13 -23.02 -2.09
C HIS A 166 -9.09 -23.16 -0.97
N GLY A 167 -8.74 -22.09 -0.26
CA GLY A 167 -7.63 -22.09 0.70
C GLY A 167 -6.30 -22.48 0.07
N SER A 168 -6.16 -22.25 -1.24
CA SER A 168 -5.02 -22.71 -2.03
C SER A 168 -3.81 -21.80 -1.83
N PHE A 169 -2.63 -22.36 -2.04
CA PHE A 169 -1.37 -21.59 -1.94
C PHE A 169 -1.37 -20.40 -2.90
N ALA A 170 -1.21 -19.19 -2.34
CA ALA A 170 -1.04 -17.94 -3.07
C ALA A 170 0.42 -17.49 -2.96
N VAL A 171 1.17 -17.59 -4.07
CA VAL A 171 2.61 -17.33 -4.08
C VAL A 171 2.96 -15.87 -3.78
N ASP A 172 2.10 -14.95 -4.13
CA ASP A 172 2.25 -13.51 -3.85
C ASP A 172 2.08 -13.19 -2.36
N LEU A 173 1.11 -13.82 -1.67
CA LEU A 173 0.96 -13.73 -0.21
C LEU A 173 2.12 -14.41 0.51
N PHE A 174 2.56 -15.56 0.00
CA PHE A 174 3.73 -16.25 0.52
C PHE A 174 4.98 -15.38 0.42
N ALA A 175 5.22 -14.76 -0.72
CA ALA A 175 6.31 -13.83 -0.92
C ALA A 175 6.24 -12.65 0.07
N LYS A 176 5.06 -12.06 0.26
CA LYS A 176 4.84 -10.95 1.19
C LYS A 176 5.15 -11.35 2.64
N ARG A 177 4.68 -12.53 3.11
CA ARG A 177 4.91 -13.01 4.49
C ARG A 177 6.37 -13.31 4.78
N ASN A 178 7.13 -13.73 3.76
CA ASN A 178 8.53 -14.09 3.88
C ASN A 178 9.49 -12.96 3.48
N ASP A 179 9.01 -11.71 3.35
CA ASP A 179 9.80 -10.56 2.91
C ASP A 179 10.57 -10.81 1.60
N LEU A 180 9.93 -11.51 0.67
CA LEU A 180 10.48 -11.82 -0.64
C LEU A 180 9.96 -10.84 -1.69
N TRP A 181 10.81 -10.55 -2.66
CA TRP A 181 10.49 -9.79 -3.85
C TRP A 181 10.28 -10.72 -5.06
N ILE A 182 9.23 -10.48 -5.83
CA ILE A 182 8.90 -11.22 -7.04
C ILE A 182 9.68 -10.63 -8.22
N HIS A 183 10.68 -11.38 -8.71
CA HIS A 183 11.56 -10.89 -9.78
C HIS A 183 10.89 -10.94 -11.16
N ASN A 184 10.21 -12.05 -11.50
CA ASN A 184 9.54 -12.23 -12.79
C ASN A 184 8.04 -12.51 -12.60
N ARG A 185 7.22 -11.50 -12.85
CA ARG A 185 5.77 -11.52 -12.57
C ARG A 185 4.99 -12.54 -13.41
N GLU A 186 5.48 -12.85 -14.61
CA GLU A 186 4.85 -13.82 -15.51
C GLU A 186 4.76 -15.22 -14.88
N GLY A 187 5.71 -15.55 -14.00
CA GLY A 187 5.73 -16.80 -13.27
C GLY A 187 4.55 -16.97 -12.31
N ILE A 188 4.00 -15.87 -11.75
CA ILE A 188 2.87 -15.94 -10.83
C ILE A 188 1.67 -16.66 -11.48
N ALA A 189 1.31 -16.24 -12.70
CA ALA A 189 0.16 -16.81 -13.38
C ALA A 189 0.34 -18.32 -13.66
N ARG A 190 1.55 -18.74 -14.03
CA ARG A 190 1.88 -20.14 -14.31
C ARG A 190 1.78 -20.99 -13.04
N VAL A 191 2.38 -20.54 -11.94
CA VAL A 191 2.33 -21.23 -10.64
C VAL A 191 0.88 -21.32 -10.15
N SER A 192 0.14 -20.21 -10.19
CA SER A 192 -1.26 -20.16 -9.76
C SER A 192 -2.16 -21.08 -10.61
N SER A 193 -1.94 -21.15 -11.95
CA SER A 193 -2.68 -22.05 -12.83
C SER A 193 -2.49 -23.51 -12.46
N LYS A 194 -1.27 -23.95 -12.16
CA LYS A 194 -1.00 -25.33 -11.73
C LYS A 194 -1.72 -25.67 -10.44
N ILE A 195 -1.66 -24.76 -9.46
CA ILE A 195 -2.33 -24.97 -8.17
C ILE A 195 -3.85 -25.08 -8.34
N LEU A 196 -4.45 -24.17 -9.13
CA LEU A 196 -5.89 -24.21 -9.41
C LEU A 196 -6.30 -25.45 -10.20
N ALA A 197 -5.38 -26.05 -10.97
CA ALA A 197 -5.59 -27.35 -11.62
C ALA A 197 -5.42 -28.55 -10.67
N GLY A 198 -5.10 -28.32 -9.39
CA GLY A 198 -4.85 -29.37 -8.39
C GLY A 198 -3.49 -30.05 -8.52
N GLU A 199 -2.57 -29.45 -9.30
CA GLU A 199 -1.21 -29.97 -9.46
C GLU A 199 -0.33 -29.53 -8.28
N LYS A 200 0.62 -30.39 -7.91
CA LYS A 200 1.67 -30.02 -6.95
C LYS A 200 2.74 -29.20 -7.67
N ILE A 201 3.19 -28.12 -7.02
CA ILE A 201 4.31 -27.32 -7.50
C ILE A 201 5.61 -27.71 -6.81
N THR A 202 6.72 -27.52 -7.51
CA THR A 202 8.07 -27.74 -7.00
C THR A 202 8.66 -26.41 -6.53
N MET A 203 9.29 -26.41 -5.35
CA MET A 203 9.96 -25.24 -4.79
C MET A 203 11.38 -25.61 -4.31
N SER A 204 12.37 -24.84 -4.75
CA SER A 204 13.74 -24.91 -4.25
C SER A 204 14.07 -23.63 -3.48
N VAL A 205 14.68 -23.77 -2.30
CA VAL A 205 14.93 -22.66 -1.39
C VAL A 205 16.39 -22.65 -0.96
N GLN A 206 17.05 -21.54 -1.17
CA GLN A 206 18.37 -21.31 -0.58
C GLN A 206 18.23 -21.19 0.95
N THR A 207 19.09 -21.88 1.69
CA THR A 207 19.01 -21.92 3.15
C THR A 207 18.99 -20.52 3.79
N GLY A 208 18.09 -20.31 4.74
CA GLY A 208 17.98 -19.06 5.49
C GLY A 208 17.06 -18.00 4.87
N HIS A 209 16.35 -18.33 3.79
CA HIS A 209 15.47 -17.36 3.09
C HIS A 209 13.97 -17.58 3.31
N LEU A 210 13.60 -18.41 4.25
CA LEU A 210 12.21 -18.51 4.75
C LEU A 210 12.16 -18.15 6.22
N ALA A 211 11.01 -17.68 6.68
CA ALA A 211 10.75 -17.50 8.09
C ALA A 211 10.89 -18.84 8.84
N VAL A 212 11.39 -18.81 10.09
CA VAL A 212 11.66 -20.00 10.88
C VAL A 212 10.39 -20.82 11.12
N ASP A 213 9.24 -20.15 11.24
CA ASP A 213 7.93 -20.75 11.52
C ASP A 213 7.07 -20.93 10.25
N GLU A 214 7.65 -20.77 9.05
CA GLU A 214 6.87 -20.91 7.82
C GLU A 214 6.45 -22.35 7.59
N THR A 215 5.15 -22.58 7.60
CA THR A 215 4.57 -23.88 7.25
C THR A 215 4.46 -24.01 5.75
N ILE A 216 5.13 -25.00 5.18
CA ILE A 216 5.04 -25.28 3.73
C ILE A 216 3.72 -25.96 3.43
N PRO A 217 2.86 -25.39 2.58
CA PRO A 217 1.59 -25.99 2.19
C PRO A 217 1.75 -27.34 1.50
N SER A 218 0.73 -28.20 1.62
CA SER A 218 0.74 -29.57 1.07
C SER A 218 0.83 -29.62 -0.44
N GLU A 219 0.48 -28.56 -1.13
CA GLU A 219 0.58 -28.36 -2.56
C GLU A 219 2.04 -28.20 -3.05
N ILE A 220 2.94 -27.90 -2.12
CA ILE A 220 4.35 -27.65 -2.44
C ILE A 220 5.20 -28.87 -2.15
N ARG A 221 5.97 -29.30 -3.14
CA ARG A 221 7.06 -30.27 -3.01
C ARG A 221 8.39 -29.53 -2.95
N LEU A 222 9.05 -29.56 -1.81
CA LEU A 222 10.40 -29.01 -1.68
C LEU A 222 11.41 -29.87 -2.44
N CYS A 223 12.31 -29.21 -3.16
CA CYS A 223 13.43 -29.77 -3.89
C CYS A 223 14.76 -29.29 -3.28
N ALA A 224 15.83 -30.03 -3.54
CA ALA A 224 17.17 -29.65 -3.10
C ALA A 224 17.59 -28.28 -3.71
N TYR A 225 18.43 -27.55 -2.99
CA TYR A 225 19.08 -26.34 -3.47
C TYR A 225 20.59 -26.58 -3.65
N PRO A 226 21.21 -26.17 -4.75
CA PRO A 226 20.60 -25.65 -5.99
C PRO A 226 19.76 -26.72 -6.71
N PRO A 227 18.69 -26.32 -7.45
CA PRO A 227 17.85 -27.28 -8.14
C PRO A 227 18.60 -27.93 -9.32
N VAL A 228 18.44 -29.26 -9.45
CA VAL A 228 19.05 -30.04 -10.55
C VAL A 228 18.21 -29.93 -11.82
N GLU A 229 16.87 -29.86 -11.65
CA GLU A 229 15.90 -29.70 -12.72
C GLU A 229 15.15 -28.38 -12.55
N LYS A 230 14.47 -27.94 -13.62
CA LYS A 230 13.62 -26.76 -13.58
C LYS A 230 12.53 -26.92 -12.53
N VAL A 231 12.42 -25.94 -11.62
CA VAL A 231 11.39 -25.90 -10.58
C VAL A 231 10.34 -24.83 -10.88
N ASP A 232 9.17 -24.95 -10.24
CA ASP A 232 8.11 -23.96 -10.40
C ASP A 232 8.46 -22.66 -9.65
N VAL A 233 9.01 -22.76 -8.44
CA VAL A 233 9.41 -21.60 -7.63
C VAL A 233 10.84 -21.77 -7.15
N LEU A 234 11.67 -20.76 -7.33
CA LEU A 234 13.02 -20.70 -6.78
C LEU A 234 13.16 -19.48 -5.88
N ILE A 235 13.65 -19.71 -4.65
CA ILE A 235 13.95 -18.66 -3.68
C ILE A 235 15.45 -18.61 -3.47
N ALA A 236 16.08 -17.53 -3.96
CA ALA A 236 17.53 -17.36 -3.86
C ALA A 236 17.94 -15.89 -3.95
N ASP A 237 19.07 -15.54 -3.33
CA ASP A 237 19.64 -14.18 -3.36
C ASP A 237 20.70 -14.00 -4.45
N ASN A 238 21.48 -15.02 -4.74
CA ASN A 238 22.55 -14.97 -5.73
C ASN A 238 22.08 -15.57 -7.05
N THR A 239 22.05 -14.75 -8.10
CA THR A 239 21.31 -15.07 -9.31
C THR A 239 22.15 -15.23 -10.55
N GLU A 240 23.41 -14.81 -10.55
CA GLU A 240 24.23 -14.77 -11.77
C GLU A 240 24.68 -16.17 -12.24
N GLU A 241 24.94 -17.10 -11.32
CA GLU A 241 25.34 -18.47 -11.70
C GLU A 241 24.17 -19.46 -11.82
N ILE A 242 23.08 -19.25 -11.08
CA ILE A 242 21.92 -20.16 -10.99
C ILE A 242 20.80 -19.72 -11.94
N PHE A 243 20.77 -18.43 -12.31
CA PHE A 243 19.75 -17.84 -13.15
C PHE A 243 20.09 -17.82 -14.63
N ARG A 244 20.12 -18.97 -15.20
CA ARG A 244 19.61 -19.09 -16.58
C ARG A 244 18.09 -19.11 -16.46
N LYS A 245 17.37 -18.40 -17.34
CA LYS A 245 15.87 -18.35 -17.40
C LYS A 245 15.20 -19.74 -17.37
N GLU A 246 15.99 -20.79 -17.36
CA GLU A 246 15.61 -22.19 -17.42
C GLU A 246 15.49 -22.85 -16.04
N ALA A 247 16.00 -22.25 -14.97
CA ALA A 247 16.05 -22.93 -13.66
C ALA A 247 14.71 -22.90 -12.91
N ALA A 248 13.85 -21.91 -13.15
CA ALA A 248 12.54 -21.80 -12.52
C ALA A 248 11.52 -21.06 -13.38
N GLU A 249 10.21 -21.33 -13.13
CA GLU A 249 9.13 -20.54 -13.69
C GLU A 249 8.99 -19.20 -12.98
N LEU A 250 9.12 -19.19 -11.66
CA LEU A 250 9.01 -18.02 -10.80
C LEU A 250 10.22 -17.90 -9.89
N LEU A 251 10.81 -16.70 -9.88
CA LEU A 251 11.90 -16.34 -9.00
C LEU A 251 11.45 -15.37 -7.92
N LEU A 252 11.69 -15.75 -6.67
CA LEU A 252 11.54 -14.91 -5.50
C LEU A 252 12.92 -14.60 -4.90
N LYS A 253 13.18 -13.33 -4.64
CA LYS A 253 14.42 -12.86 -4.02
C LYS A 253 14.14 -12.30 -2.63
N PRO A 254 14.98 -12.54 -1.62
CA PRO A 254 14.82 -11.91 -0.32
C PRO A 254 15.00 -10.39 -0.44
N LYS A 255 14.19 -9.63 0.31
CA LYS A 255 14.45 -8.21 0.53
C LYS A 255 15.64 -8.10 1.47
N LYS A 256 16.74 -7.59 0.97
CA LYS A 256 18.05 -7.75 1.60
C LYS A 256 18.61 -6.46 2.19
N TYR A 257 18.16 -5.31 1.67
CA TYR A 257 18.79 -4.05 1.98
C TYR A 257 17.95 -3.21 2.95
N ILE A 258 18.64 -2.57 3.90
CA ILE A 258 18.07 -1.52 4.72
C ILE A 258 18.65 -0.20 4.24
N LEU A 259 17.78 0.71 3.80
CA LEU A 259 18.17 2.03 3.32
C LEU A 259 18.27 2.99 4.50
N GLY A 260 19.48 3.25 4.99
CA GLY A 260 19.72 4.26 6.01
C GLY A 260 19.70 5.67 5.42
N ALA A 261 18.81 6.55 5.89
CA ALA A 261 18.69 7.90 5.38
C ALA A 261 18.66 8.95 6.50
N GLY A 262 19.38 10.05 6.27
CA GLY A 262 19.35 11.25 7.12
C GLY A 262 19.23 12.50 6.25
N CYS A 263 18.48 13.49 6.73
CA CYS A 263 18.28 14.75 6.01
C CYS A 263 18.20 15.94 6.96
N LYS A 264 18.31 17.17 6.44
CA LYS A 264 17.99 18.38 7.20
C LYS A 264 16.48 18.46 7.44
N LYS A 265 16.07 19.14 8.51
CA LYS A 265 14.65 19.41 8.78
C LYS A 265 14.03 20.18 7.61
N GLY A 266 12.89 19.70 7.12
CA GLY A 266 12.16 20.31 6.00
C GLY A 266 12.81 20.08 4.64
N THR A 267 13.59 19.01 4.47
CA THR A 267 14.12 18.62 3.16
C THR A 267 12.96 18.34 2.20
N ASP A 268 13.08 18.83 0.98
CA ASP A 268 12.11 18.59 -0.10
C ASP A 268 12.04 17.11 -0.45
N SER A 269 10.80 16.57 -0.50
CA SER A 269 10.56 15.13 -0.70
C SER A 269 11.01 14.65 -2.08
N VAL A 270 10.82 15.47 -3.12
CA VAL A 270 11.21 15.12 -4.51
C VAL A 270 12.74 15.04 -4.61
N LYS A 271 13.46 15.95 -3.95
CA LYS A 271 14.93 15.95 -3.93
C LYS A 271 15.48 14.75 -3.17
N LEU A 272 14.88 14.39 -2.02
CA LEU A 272 15.29 13.21 -1.26
C LEU A 272 15.06 11.95 -2.08
N GLU A 273 13.88 11.81 -2.68
CA GLU A 273 13.55 10.66 -3.52
C GLU A 273 14.54 10.50 -4.68
N ALA A 274 14.77 11.56 -5.44
CA ALA A 274 15.70 11.53 -6.56
C ALA A 274 17.11 11.11 -6.12
N PHE A 275 17.55 11.59 -4.96
CA PHE A 275 18.85 11.24 -4.39
C PHE A 275 18.92 9.77 -3.98
N LEU A 276 17.91 9.25 -3.26
CA LEU A 276 17.89 7.87 -2.81
C LEU A 276 17.79 6.90 -4.01
N ARG A 277 16.98 7.22 -5.01
CA ARG A 277 16.90 6.43 -6.23
C ARG A 277 18.22 6.38 -6.99
N LYS A 278 18.89 7.51 -7.12
CA LYS A 278 20.21 7.57 -7.76
C LYS A 278 21.23 6.66 -7.06
N ILE A 279 21.27 6.66 -5.72
CA ILE A 279 22.18 5.78 -4.97
C ILE A 279 21.84 4.30 -5.20
N LEU A 280 20.55 3.94 -5.18
CA LEU A 280 20.15 2.56 -5.45
C LEU A 280 20.53 2.12 -6.87
N GLU A 281 20.36 2.99 -7.86
CA GLU A 281 20.76 2.75 -9.24
C GLU A 281 22.29 2.60 -9.40
N GLU A 282 23.08 3.47 -8.77
CA GLU A 282 24.55 3.39 -8.76
C GLU A 282 25.08 2.09 -8.13
N GLN A 283 24.27 1.46 -7.26
CA GLN A 283 24.62 0.19 -6.59
C GLN A 283 23.94 -1.02 -7.22
N ASP A 284 23.24 -0.85 -8.35
CA ASP A 284 22.46 -1.90 -9.03
C ASP A 284 21.46 -2.59 -8.09
N ILE A 285 20.85 -1.81 -7.18
CA ILE A 285 19.85 -2.27 -6.23
C ILE A 285 18.46 -1.81 -6.69
N ALA A 286 17.57 -2.76 -6.97
CA ALA A 286 16.17 -2.43 -7.23
C ALA A 286 15.48 -2.00 -5.92
N ILE A 287 14.59 -1.00 -6.00
CA ILE A 287 13.86 -0.48 -4.82
C ILE A 287 13.06 -1.59 -4.11
N GLU A 288 12.60 -2.59 -4.85
CA GLU A 288 11.85 -3.75 -4.34
C GLU A 288 12.71 -4.68 -3.46
N GLN A 289 14.03 -4.59 -3.56
CA GLN A 289 14.98 -5.33 -2.71
C GLN A 289 15.22 -4.65 -1.35
N VAL A 290 14.67 -3.44 -1.16
CA VAL A 290 14.78 -2.70 0.10
C VAL A 290 13.72 -3.21 1.08
N ALA A 291 14.19 -3.77 2.20
CA ALA A 291 13.34 -4.30 3.26
C ALA A 291 12.80 -3.21 4.19
N ALA A 292 13.59 -2.18 4.46
CA ALA A 292 13.19 -1.07 5.33
C ALA A 292 13.95 0.22 5.00
N LEU A 293 13.30 1.37 5.26
CA LEU A 293 13.94 2.67 5.39
C LEU A 293 14.26 2.89 6.88
N ALA A 294 15.50 3.24 7.20
CA ALA A 294 15.93 3.45 8.58
C ALA A 294 16.45 4.87 8.80
N SER A 295 16.16 5.46 9.96
CA SER A 295 16.69 6.76 10.37
C SER A 295 16.89 6.85 11.88
N ILE A 296 17.42 7.98 12.34
CA ILE A 296 17.50 8.31 13.77
C ILE A 296 16.12 8.74 14.29
N ASP A 297 15.80 8.47 15.55
CA ASP A 297 14.51 8.72 16.20
C ASP A 297 14.03 10.17 16.14
N VAL A 298 14.94 11.15 16.15
CA VAL A 298 14.59 12.57 15.96
C VAL A 298 14.00 12.89 14.57
N LYS A 299 14.06 11.93 13.63
CA LYS A 299 13.52 12.02 12.27
C LYS A 299 12.22 11.26 12.05
N LYS A 300 11.63 10.71 13.10
CA LYS A 300 10.40 9.89 13.01
C LYS A 300 9.21 10.62 12.36
N GLU A 301 9.17 11.97 12.46
CA GLU A 301 8.12 12.84 11.91
C GLU A 301 8.60 13.63 10.68
N GLU A 302 9.75 13.29 10.10
CA GLU A 302 10.28 14.02 8.95
C GLU A 302 9.49 13.66 7.69
N ARG A 303 8.78 14.64 7.16
CA ARG A 303 7.82 14.48 6.06
C ARG A 303 8.39 13.76 4.85
N CYS A 304 9.58 14.15 4.39
CA CYS A 304 10.19 13.56 3.20
C CYS A 304 10.51 12.06 3.35
N LEU A 305 10.85 11.58 4.56
CA LEU A 305 11.11 10.18 4.85
C LEU A 305 9.80 9.39 4.94
N LEU A 306 8.77 9.97 5.55
CA LEU A 306 7.44 9.36 5.62
C LEU A 306 6.82 9.22 4.23
N GLU A 307 6.86 10.26 3.39
CA GLU A 307 6.35 10.22 2.03
C GLU A 307 7.10 9.20 1.16
N PHE A 308 8.42 9.08 1.30
CA PHE A 308 9.19 8.04 0.61
C PHE A 308 8.78 6.63 1.05
N SER A 309 8.68 6.41 2.36
CA SER A 309 8.21 5.13 2.94
C SER A 309 6.82 4.74 2.44
N GLU A 310 5.87 5.67 2.46
CA GLU A 310 4.50 5.46 1.99
C GLU A 310 4.46 5.16 0.47
N LYS A 311 5.16 5.96 -0.34
CA LYS A 311 5.19 5.82 -1.80
C LYS A 311 5.70 4.47 -2.26
N TYR A 312 6.77 3.99 -1.64
CA TYR A 312 7.39 2.71 -2.01
C TYR A 312 6.94 1.53 -1.16
N ARG A 313 6.01 1.75 -0.21
CA ARG A 313 5.53 0.72 0.73
C ARG A 313 6.66 0.02 1.47
N ILE A 314 7.68 0.78 1.84
CA ILE A 314 8.85 0.30 2.59
C ILE A 314 8.65 0.70 4.05
N PRO A 315 8.70 -0.22 5.02
CA PRO A 315 8.57 0.11 6.44
C PRO A 315 9.59 1.18 6.87
N PHE A 316 9.14 2.24 7.54
CA PHE A 316 10.02 3.25 8.11
C PHE A 316 10.31 2.93 9.58
N GLN A 317 11.56 2.73 9.89
CA GLN A 317 12.03 2.36 11.23
C GLN A 317 12.97 3.43 11.76
N THR A 318 12.79 3.80 13.01
CA THR A 318 13.68 4.78 13.66
C THR A 318 14.35 4.16 14.88
N TYR A 319 15.58 4.58 15.13
CA TYR A 319 16.42 4.04 16.20
C TYR A 319 17.08 5.16 17.00
N PRO A 320 17.23 4.99 18.33
CA PRO A 320 18.02 5.90 19.18
C PRO A 320 19.46 5.98 18.68
N ALA A 321 20.06 7.17 18.80
CA ALA A 321 21.44 7.43 18.37
C ALA A 321 22.46 6.41 18.93
N GLN A 322 22.31 6.03 20.19
CA GLN A 322 23.18 5.04 20.84
C GLN A 322 23.12 3.66 20.16
N LYS A 323 21.91 3.22 19.79
CA LYS A 323 21.72 1.95 19.10
C LYS A 323 22.33 1.95 17.70
N LEU A 324 22.21 3.07 16.97
CA LEU A 324 22.84 3.23 15.67
C LEU A 324 24.36 3.21 15.75
N GLN A 325 24.96 3.78 16.78
CA GLN A 325 26.40 3.75 16.99
C GLN A 325 26.98 2.35 17.23
N THR A 326 26.23 1.48 17.91
CA THR A 326 26.67 0.08 18.15
C THR A 326 26.60 -0.79 16.91
N VAL A 327 25.63 -0.52 16.03
CA VAL A 327 25.42 -1.26 14.79
C VAL A 327 26.40 -0.83 13.71
N LEU A 328 26.96 0.39 13.76
CA LEU A 328 27.96 0.92 12.82
C LEU A 328 29.20 0.02 12.62
N LYS A 329 29.49 -0.88 13.55
CA LYS A 329 30.62 -1.81 13.48
C LYS A 329 30.34 -3.14 12.76
N GLN A 330 29.09 -3.46 12.44
CA GLN A 330 28.70 -4.81 12.00
C GLN A 330 28.01 -4.88 10.64
N LEU A 331 27.62 -3.77 10.04
CA LEU A 331 26.85 -3.77 8.79
C LEU A 331 27.64 -3.11 7.67
N ILE A 332 27.65 -3.70 6.48
CA ILE A 332 28.12 -3.08 5.24
C ILE A 332 27.13 -2.00 4.89
N TYR A 333 27.52 -0.75 5.05
CA TYR A 333 26.64 0.42 5.01
C TYR A 333 26.64 1.10 3.67
N LEU A 334 25.44 1.41 3.21
CA LEU A 334 25.17 2.61 2.42
C LEU A 334 24.81 3.77 3.38
N LEU A 335 25.77 4.18 4.22
CA LEU A 335 25.69 5.42 4.98
C LEU A 335 26.27 6.56 4.12
N TYR A 336 25.47 7.05 3.17
CA TYR A 336 25.75 8.34 2.60
C TYR A 336 25.07 9.41 3.46
N CYS A 337 25.78 9.87 4.49
CA CYS A 337 25.47 11.13 5.12
C CYS A 337 25.47 12.23 4.05
N LEU A 338 24.38 13.00 3.98
CA LEU A 338 24.24 14.23 3.18
C LEU A 338 25.31 15.33 3.50
N HIS A 339 26.46 14.92 4.02
CA HIS A 339 27.60 15.80 4.29
C HIS A 339 28.30 16.27 3.01
N LEU A 340 28.10 15.59 1.87
CA LEU A 340 28.72 15.96 0.59
C LEU A 340 28.07 17.15 -0.11
N LEU A 341 26.88 17.59 0.29
CA LEU A 341 26.28 18.81 -0.24
C LEU A 341 26.89 20.11 0.34
N HIS A 342 27.78 20.00 1.31
CA HIS A 342 28.46 21.20 1.89
C HIS A 342 29.82 21.51 1.23
N LEU A 343 30.41 20.58 0.48
CA LEU A 343 31.72 20.78 -0.14
C LEU A 343 31.69 21.40 -1.54
N GLN A 344 30.51 21.61 -2.13
CA GLN A 344 30.39 22.26 -3.46
C GLN A 344 29.98 23.73 -3.41
N LYS A 345 29.97 24.39 -2.24
CA LYS A 345 29.67 25.82 -2.13
C LYS A 345 30.88 26.69 -1.81
N HIS A 346 32.08 26.15 -1.82
CA HIS A 346 33.32 26.93 -1.70
C HIS A 346 34.36 26.40 -2.69
N ARG A 347 34.12 26.67 -3.97
CA ARG A 347 35.15 26.96 -4.99
C ARG A 347 34.51 27.82 -6.08
#